data_1d350569410dce55a410e405ac367b0a
#
_entry.id   1d350569410dce55a410e405ac367b0a
#
_cell.length_a   1.000
_cell.length_b   1.000
_cell.length_c   1.000
_cell.angle_alpha   90.00
_cell.angle_beta   90.00
_cell.angle_gamma   90.00
#
_symmetry.space_group_name_H-M   'P 1'
#
loop_
_entity.id
_entity.type
_entity.pdbx_description
1 polymer ?
#
loop_
_entity_poly.entity_id
_entity_poly.type
_entity_poly.pdbx_seq_one_letter_code
_entity_poly.pdbx_strand_id
1 'polypeptide(L)'
;MIRQKNGYSLVLIVLMSTFILALLAGAMRVVTQSYIYSQEEYYYKLAQEAGEAGTAYANACLDSNGAEQSWGSVPGGIGPLRPETNCKGAVAFPGNRYVFENSKLRTTFEVGNLEASTKSAALSAATAQISSTGRVEITNGSGTVLKTYTAVVKKSVTWPADIDATRTVSGTYRTCAILSNNVWCWGNNDKYESNEYTMGQLGDGTTVSSNVPVKVRSVGDMRNGKIID
;
A
#
# COMPACT_ATOMS: atom_id res chain seq x y z
N MET A 1 -56.36 56.20 -37.10
CA MET A 1 -56.45 54.72 -37.15
C MET A 1 -55.11 54.15 -36.70
N ILE A 2 -54.99 53.87 -35.42
CA ILE A 2 -53.80 53.16 -34.84
C ILE A 2 -54.16 51.70 -34.73
N ARG A 3 -53.70 50.91 -35.67
CA ARG A 3 -54.03 49.49 -35.77
C ARG A 3 -53.07 48.69 -34.87
N GLN A 4 -53.64 48.01 -33.92
CA GLN A 4 -53.01 47.12 -32.97
C GLN A 4 -51.89 46.24 -33.58
N LYS A 5 -50.66 46.45 -33.09
CA LYS A 5 -49.53 45.53 -33.29
C LYS A 5 -49.15 44.78 -31.99
N ASN A 6 -50.05 44.76 -30.99
CA ASN A 6 -49.70 44.31 -29.65
C ASN A 6 -49.75 42.78 -29.45
N GLY A 7 -50.37 42.04 -30.35
CA GLY A 7 -50.44 40.55 -30.22
C GLY A 7 -49.14 39.82 -30.57
N TYR A 8 -48.33 40.36 -31.50
CA TYR A 8 -47.09 39.76 -31.95
C TYR A 8 -45.98 39.88 -30.90
N SER A 9 -45.98 40.94 -30.12
CA SER A 9 -44.98 41.20 -29.08
C SER A 9 -45.12 40.20 -27.89
N LEU A 10 -46.35 39.88 -27.52
CA LEU A 10 -46.61 38.98 -26.39
C LEU A 10 -46.22 37.52 -26.71
N VAL A 11 -46.47 37.06 -27.96
CA VAL A 11 -46.10 35.75 -28.43
C VAL A 11 -44.56 35.64 -28.50
N LEU A 12 -43.87 36.68 -28.97
CA LEU A 12 -42.40 36.73 -29.06
C LEU A 12 -41.77 36.67 -27.66
N ILE A 13 -42.30 37.38 -26.69
CA ILE A 13 -41.82 37.35 -25.28
C ILE A 13 -41.98 35.96 -24.69
N VAL A 14 -43.10 35.32 -24.89
CA VAL A 14 -43.33 33.96 -24.39
C VAL A 14 -42.40 32.95 -25.05
N LEU A 15 -42.18 33.02 -26.36
CA LEU A 15 -41.24 32.14 -27.05
C LEU A 15 -39.80 32.34 -26.59
N MET A 16 -39.37 33.59 -26.43
CA MET A 16 -38.02 33.89 -25.92
C MET A 16 -37.83 33.45 -24.47
N SER A 17 -38.86 33.64 -23.60
CA SER A 17 -38.76 33.19 -22.21
C SER A 17 -38.72 31.67 -22.09
N THR A 18 -39.49 30.93 -22.88
CA THR A 18 -39.45 29.45 -22.91
C THR A 18 -38.12 28.94 -23.45
N PHE A 19 -37.53 29.58 -24.45
CA PHE A 19 -36.22 29.24 -24.99
C PHE A 19 -35.12 29.48 -23.95
N ILE A 20 -35.11 30.62 -23.25
CA ILE A 20 -34.16 30.91 -22.17
C ILE A 20 -34.27 29.91 -21.03
N LEU A 21 -35.51 29.55 -20.62
CA LEU A 21 -35.72 28.55 -19.58
C LEU A 21 -35.23 27.16 -20.00
N ALA A 22 -35.37 26.76 -21.27
CA ALA A 22 -34.86 25.52 -21.80
C ALA A 22 -33.30 25.50 -21.80
N LEU A 23 -32.66 26.62 -22.16
CA LEU A 23 -31.21 26.77 -22.10
C LEU A 23 -30.69 26.71 -20.66
N LEU A 24 -31.33 27.38 -19.72
CA LEU A 24 -30.98 27.34 -18.30
C LEU A 24 -31.12 25.94 -17.71
N ALA A 25 -32.21 25.24 -18.04
CA ALA A 25 -32.43 23.84 -17.61
C ALA A 25 -31.35 22.90 -18.18
N GLY A 26 -30.94 23.09 -19.45
CA GLY A 26 -29.84 22.38 -20.08
C GLY A 26 -28.49 22.64 -19.38
N ALA A 27 -28.19 23.92 -19.13
CA ALA A 27 -26.96 24.30 -18.44
C ALA A 27 -26.89 23.72 -17.01
N MET A 28 -27.97 23.75 -16.26
CA MET A 28 -28.06 23.16 -14.91
C MET A 28 -27.77 21.66 -14.95
N ARG A 29 -28.27 20.92 -15.93
CA ARG A 29 -27.98 19.48 -16.06
C ARG A 29 -26.49 19.20 -16.28
N VAL A 30 -25.86 19.96 -17.16
CA VAL A 30 -24.42 19.83 -17.44
C VAL A 30 -23.60 20.11 -16.18
N VAL A 31 -23.88 21.19 -15.48
CA VAL A 31 -23.16 21.54 -14.23
C VAL A 31 -23.36 20.47 -13.16
N THR A 32 -24.59 19.98 -12.97
CA THR A 32 -24.86 18.95 -11.97
C THR A 32 -24.13 17.64 -12.31
N GLN A 33 -24.14 17.22 -13.58
CA GLN A 33 -23.41 16.04 -14.00
C GLN A 33 -21.90 16.19 -13.81
N SER A 34 -21.32 17.33 -14.20
CA SER A 34 -19.91 17.62 -14.01
C SER A 34 -19.51 17.57 -12.53
N TYR A 35 -20.33 18.10 -11.64
CA TYR A 35 -20.11 18.04 -10.20
C TYR A 35 -20.13 16.61 -9.66
N ILE A 36 -21.10 15.79 -10.07
CA ILE A 36 -21.21 14.39 -9.68
C ILE A 36 -19.97 13.61 -10.15
N TYR A 37 -19.55 13.79 -11.40
CA TYR A 37 -18.33 13.15 -11.93
C TYR A 37 -17.08 13.52 -11.14
N SER A 38 -16.92 14.81 -10.82
CA SER A 38 -15.78 15.27 -10.03
C SER A 38 -15.75 14.65 -8.63
N GLN A 39 -16.92 14.50 -7.99
CA GLN A 39 -17.00 13.84 -6.69
C GLN A 39 -16.71 12.34 -6.78
N GLU A 40 -17.20 11.66 -7.80
CA GLU A 40 -16.93 10.22 -8.00
C GLU A 40 -15.43 9.97 -8.24
N GLU A 41 -14.80 10.80 -9.08
CA GLU A 41 -13.37 10.72 -9.31
C GLU A 41 -12.56 10.95 -8.02
N TYR A 42 -12.96 11.92 -7.20
CA TYR A 42 -12.33 12.18 -5.92
C TYR A 42 -12.36 10.97 -4.99
N TYR A 43 -13.54 10.33 -4.82
CA TYR A 43 -13.66 9.16 -3.96
C TYR A 43 -12.95 7.93 -4.54
N TYR A 44 -12.90 7.80 -5.85
CA TYR A 44 -12.12 6.75 -6.49
C TYR A 44 -10.62 6.92 -6.25
N LYS A 45 -10.10 8.15 -6.34
CA LYS A 45 -8.70 8.46 -6.00
C LYS A 45 -8.38 8.16 -4.54
N LEU A 46 -9.28 8.52 -3.61
CA LEU A 46 -9.11 8.14 -2.21
C LEU A 46 -9.08 6.62 -2.00
N ALA A 47 -9.90 5.87 -2.73
CA ALA A 47 -9.84 4.42 -2.69
C ALA A 47 -8.51 3.89 -3.24
N GLN A 48 -7.98 4.51 -4.30
CA GLN A 48 -6.66 4.17 -4.82
C GLN A 48 -5.56 4.46 -3.80
N GLU A 49 -5.55 5.63 -3.16
CA GLU A 49 -4.58 5.98 -2.11
C GLU A 49 -4.64 4.99 -0.93
N ALA A 50 -5.84 4.58 -0.52
CA ALA A 50 -5.99 3.54 0.49
C ALA A 50 -5.40 2.20 0.02
N GLY A 51 -5.58 1.83 -1.24
CA GLY A 51 -4.95 0.66 -1.85
C GLY A 51 -3.42 0.76 -1.88
N GLU A 52 -2.88 1.93 -2.20
CA GLU A 52 -1.44 2.19 -2.16
C GLU A 52 -0.87 2.07 -0.75
N ALA A 53 -1.59 2.57 0.27
CA ALA A 53 -1.20 2.35 1.66
C ALA A 53 -1.14 0.86 2.01
N GLY A 54 -2.08 0.05 1.52
CA GLY A 54 -2.06 -1.40 1.69
C GLY A 54 -0.86 -2.07 1.00
N THR A 55 -0.51 -1.65 -0.22
CA THR A 55 0.70 -2.19 -0.89
C THR A 55 1.98 -1.79 -0.15
N ALA A 56 2.05 -0.58 0.38
CA ALA A 56 3.19 -0.11 1.18
C ALA A 56 3.30 -0.90 2.49
N TYR A 57 2.17 -1.17 3.16
CA TYR A 57 2.14 -1.98 4.38
C TYR A 57 2.58 -3.42 4.13
N ALA A 58 2.07 -4.06 3.07
CA ALA A 58 2.50 -5.39 2.67
C ALA A 58 3.99 -5.47 2.35
N ASN A 59 4.52 -4.46 1.64
CA ASN A 59 5.94 -4.39 1.35
C ASN A 59 6.79 -4.28 2.62
N ALA A 60 6.37 -3.45 3.58
CA ALA A 60 7.06 -3.34 4.87
C ALA A 60 7.03 -4.67 5.65
N CYS A 61 5.92 -5.42 5.59
CA CYS A 61 5.83 -6.75 6.19
C CYS A 61 6.76 -7.76 5.50
N LEU A 62 6.87 -7.72 4.17
CA LEU A 62 7.80 -8.57 3.43
C LEU A 62 9.25 -8.22 3.77
N ASP A 63 9.59 -6.95 3.81
CA ASP A 63 10.93 -6.48 4.19
C ASP A 63 11.32 -6.93 5.60
N SER A 64 10.38 -6.90 6.54
CA SER A 64 10.62 -7.33 7.92
C SER A 64 10.74 -8.84 8.09
N ASN A 65 10.17 -9.62 7.16
CA ASN A 65 10.11 -11.08 7.22
C ASN A 65 11.00 -11.78 6.17
N GLY A 66 12.04 -11.10 5.66
CA GLY A 66 12.99 -11.67 4.71
C GLY A 66 12.36 -12.04 3.37
N ALA A 67 11.43 -11.23 2.86
CA ALA A 67 10.69 -11.42 1.62
C ALA A 67 9.71 -12.62 1.65
N GLU A 68 9.42 -13.16 2.83
CA GLU A 68 8.41 -14.22 2.97
C GLU A 68 7.06 -13.65 3.37
N GLN A 69 6.02 -14.09 2.67
CA GLN A 69 4.64 -13.77 3.06
C GLN A 69 4.31 -14.46 4.39
N SER A 70 3.83 -13.69 5.37
CA SER A 70 3.45 -14.20 6.70
C SER A 70 1.97 -14.02 7.02
N TRP A 71 1.16 -13.52 6.07
CA TRP A 71 -0.27 -13.29 6.21
C TRP A 71 -1.07 -14.13 5.20
N GLY A 72 -2.41 -14.10 5.32
CA GLY A 72 -3.29 -14.81 4.40
C GLY A 72 -3.31 -16.32 4.63
N SER A 73 -3.38 -17.10 3.56
CA SER A 73 -3.51 -18.56 3.59
C SER A 73 -2.18 -19.32 3.71
N VAL A 74 -1.08 -18.65 4.03
CA VAL A 74 0.21 -19.33 4.23
C VAL A 74 0.30 -19.96 5.61
N PRO A 75 1.20 -20.96 5.84
CA PRO A 75 1.42 -21.52 7.16
C PRO A 75 1.78 -20.45 8.18
N GLY A 76 0.99 -20.32 9.24
CA GLY A 76 1.14 -19.29 10.28
C GLY A 76 0.50 -17.94 9.98
N GLY A 77 -0.06 -17.75 8.78
CA GLY A 77 -0.90 -16.61 8.46
C GLY A 77 -2.31 -16.78 9.06
N ILE A 78 -2.92 -15.69 9.52
CA ILE A 78 -4.24 -15.72 10.17
C ILE A 78 -5.31 -15.12 9.27
N GLY A 79 -4.95 -14.12 8.47
CA GLY A 79 -5.89 -13.43 7.58
C GLY A 79 -5.21 -12.39 6.70
N PRO A 80 -5.97 -11.67 5.88
CA PRO A 80 -5.43 -10.62 5.03
C PRO A 80 -4.88 -9.46 5.87
N LEU A 81 -3.96 -8.69 5.27
CA LEU A 81 -3.52 -7.46 5.91
C LEU A 81 -4.61 -6.39 5.80
N ARG A 82 -4.85 -5.73 6.92
CA ARG A 82 -5.76 -4.59 7.08
C ARG A 82 -5.11 -3.57 8.00
N PRO A 83 -5.62 -2.34 8.11
CA PRO A 83 -5.03 -1.34 8.99
C PRO A 83 -4.90 -1.78 10.45
N GLU A 84 -5.84 -2.61 10.93
CA GLU A 84 -5.85 -3.12 12.31
C GLU A 84 -5.01 -4.38 12.53
N THR A 85 -4.42 -4.96 11.49
CA THR A 85 -3.71 -6.23 11.61
C THR A 85 -2.19 -6.05 11.70
N ASN A 86 -1.52 -7.02 12.31
CA ASN A 86 -0.07 -7.18 12.21
C ASN A 86 0.32 -7.89 10.90
N CYS A 87 1.62 -8.09 10.69
CA CYS A 87 2.13 -8.74 9.48
C CYS A 87 1.72 -10.22 9.31
N LYS A 88 1.11 -10.85 10.31
CA LYS A 88 0.51 -12.19 10.18
C LYS A 88 -0.97 -12.16 9.83
N GLY A 89 -1.56 -10.97 9.69
CA GLY A 89 -2.99 -10.79 9.48
C GLY A 89 -3.83 -10.94 10.75
N ALA A 90 -3.20 -11.01 11.93
CA ALA A 90 -3.91 -11.03 13.21
C ALA A 90 -4.27 -9.61 13.63
N VAL A 91 -5.47 -9.41 14.17
CA VAL A 91 -5.86 -8.12 14.75
C VAL A 91 -4.96 -7.79 15.94
N ALA A 92 -4.14 -6.76 15.79
CA ALA A 92 -3.21 -6.28 16.81
C ALA A 92 -3.51 -4.83 17.23
N PHE A 93 -4.20 -4.09 16.38
CA PHE A 93 -4.49 -2.66 16.56
C PHE A 93 -5.98 -2.39 16.36
N PRO A 94 -6.88 -2.88 17.22
CA PRO A 94 -8.33 -2.81 16.99
C PRO A 94 -8.89 -1.39 16.87
N GLY A 95 -8.16 -0.40 17.38
CA GLY A 95 -8.50 1.03 17.20
C GLY A 95 -8.17 1.59 15.81
N ASN A 96 -7.35 0.89 15.01
CA ASN A 96 -6.88 1.36 13.71
C ASN A 96 -7.63 0.70 12.54
N ARG A 97 -8.92 0.46 12.70
CA ARG A 97 -9.74 -0.24 11.70
C ARG A 97 -9.78 0.45 10.33
N TYR A 98 -9.53 1.73 10.30
CA TYR A 98 -9.53 2.54 9.09
C TYR A 98 -8.21 3.29 8.95
N VAL A 99 -7.77 3.50 7.71
CA VAL A 99 -6.65 4.40 7.38
C VAL A 99 -7.03 5.84 7.73
N PHE A 100 -8.31 6.16 7.45
CA PHE A 100 -8.90 7.45 7.80
C PHE A 100 -10.38 7.23 8.13
N GLU A 101 -10.85 7.90 9.17
CA GLU A 101 -12.25 7.88 9.57
C GLU A 101 -12.72 9.26 10.06
N ASN A 102 -13.89 9.66 9.57
CA ASN A 102 -14.67 10.76 10.14
C ASN A 102 -16.17 10.38 10.13
N SER A 103 -17.03 11.29 10.56
CA SER A 103 -18.47 11.04 10.66
C SER A 103 -19.19 10.70 9.34
N LYS A 104 -18.54 10.94 8.18
CA LYS A 104 -19.14 10.77 6.85
C LYS A 104 -18.30 9.90 5.92
N LEU A 105 -17.06 9.66 6.24
CA LEU A 105 -16.11 9.00 5.35
C LEU A 105 -15.22 8.04 6.13
N ARG A 106 -15.05 6.83 5.62
CA ARG A 106 -14.13 5.83 6.12
C ARG A 106 -13.32 5.28 4.98
N THR A 107 -12.01 5.16 5.16
CA THR A 107 -11.12 4.54 4.18
C THR A 107 -10.41 3.35 4.81
N THR A 108 -10.32 2.25 4.08
CA THR A 108 -9.61 1.04 4.52
C THR A 108 -8.94 0.36 3.34
N PHE A 109 -8.06 -0.56 3.62
CA PHE A 109 -7.47 -1.43 2.62
C PHE A 109 -7.53 -2.89 3.06
N GLU A 110 -7.41 -3.79 2.08
CA GLU A 110 -7.24 -5.21 2.31
C GLU A 110 -6.22 -5.77 1.32
N VAL A 111 -5.20 -6.47 1.84
CA VAL A 111 -4.22 -7.18 1.03
C VAL A 111 -4.36 -8.67 1.28
N GLY A 112 -4.74 -9.40 0.23
CA GLY A 112 -4.84 -10.85 0.23
C GLY A 112 -3.49 -11.54 0.08
N ASN A 113 -3.52 -12.76 -0.43
CA ASN A 113 -2.29 -13.49 -0.79
C ASN A 113 -1.56 -12.79 -1.93
N LEU A 114 -0.24 -12.97 -1.97
CA LEU A 114 0.56 -12.53 -3.11
C LEU A 114 0.12 -13.30 -4.37
N GLU A 115 -0.02 -12.57 -5.46
CA GLU A 115 -0.22 -13.17 -6.78
C GLU A 115 1.15 -13.57 -7.34
N ALA A 116 1.27 -14.81 -7.86
CA ALA A 116 2.49 -15.33 -8.49
C ALA A 116 3.78 -15.16 -7.65
N SER A 117 3.75 -15.65 -6.42
CA SER A 117 4.96 -15.81 -5.61
C SER A 117 5.69 -17.07 -6.08
N THR A 118 6.70 -16.92 -6.91
CA THR A 118 7.68 -17.99 -7.08
C THR A 118 8.60 -17.95 -5.86
N LYS A 119 8.27 -18.76 -4.85
CA LYS A 119 9.17 -19.05 -3.75
C LYS A 119 10.34 -19.84 -4.32
N SER A 120 11.38 -19.16 -4.74
CA SER A 120 12.63 -19.80 -5.07
C SER A 120 13.48 -19.83 -3.82
N ALA A 121 13.86 -21.02 -3.41
CA ALA A 121 14.86 -21.21 -2.38
C ALA A 121 16.08 -20.35 -2.69
N ALA A 122 16.50 -19.59 -1.70
CA ALA A 122 17.78 -18.89 -1.61
C ALA A 122 18.31 -18.34 -2.94
N LEU A 123 18.25 -17.04 -3.11
CA LEU A 123 19.14 -16.28 -4.02
C LEU A 123 18.70 -16.09 -5.48
N SER A 124 17.54 -16.51 -5.90
CA SER A 124 17.02 -16.11 -7.22
C SER A 124 15.97 -15.00 -7.07
N ALA A 125 15.90 -14.06 -8.06
CA ALA A 125 14.92 -12.98 -8.08
C ALA A 125 13.53 -13.52 -7.89
N ALA A 126 13.00 -13.36 -6.70
CA ALA A 126 11.58 -13.60 -6.49
C ALA A 126 10.84 -12.33 -6.85
N THR A 127 10.03 -12.41 -7.89
CA THR A 127 9.09 -11.34 -8.21
C THR A 127 7.72 -11.77 -7.70
N ALA A 128 7.12 -10.95 -6.87
CA ALA A 128 5.74 -11.15 -6.47
C ALA A 128 4.91 -9.92 -6.81
N GLN A 129 3.63 -10.13 -7.05
CA GLN A 129 2.68 -9.06 -7.23
C GLN A 129 1.84 -8.91 -5.96
N ILE A 130 1.95 -7.75 -5.31
CA ILE A 130 1.08 -7.35 -4.23
C ILE A 130 -0.18 -6.76 -4.85
N SER A 131 -1.33 -7.32 -4.50
CA SER A 131 -2.64 -6.79 -4.88
C SER A 131 -3.34 -6.29 -3.62
N SER A 132 -3.63 -4.99 -3.58
CA SER A 132 -4.33 -4.33 -2.48
C SER A 132 -5.63 -3.73 -2.97
N THR A 133 -6.71 -4.02 -2.26
CA THR A 133 -8.02 -3.41 -2.50
C THR A 133 -8.24 -2.28 -1.52
N GLY A 134 -8.20 -1.06 -1.99
CA GLY A 134 -8.60 0.11 -1.23
C GLY A 134 -10.10 0.32 -1.31
N ARG A 135 -10.71 0.73 -0.21
CA ARG A 135 -12.15 0.96 -0.09
C ARG A 135 -12.42 2.28 0.60
N VAL A 136 -13.40 3.01 0.05
CA VAL A 136 -13.93 4.23 0.63
C VAL A 136 -15.42 4.02 0.85
N GLU A 137 -15.87 4.22 2.06
CA GLU A 137 -17.29 4.15 2.46
C GLU A 137 -17.79 5.54 2.83
N ILE A 138 -18.85 5.97 2.17
CA ILE A 138 -19.58 7.17 2.56
C ILE A 138 -20.68 6.74 3.53
N THR A 139 -20.68 7.32 4.72
CA THR A 139 -21.63 7.00 5.78
C THR A 139 -22.56 8.17 6.08
N ASN A 140 -23.74 7.86 6.60
CA ASN A 140 -24.58 8.87 7.24
C ASN A 140 -24.11 9.13 8.68
N GLY A 141 -24.66 10.13 9.33
CA GLY A 141 -24.31 10.48 10.72
C GLY A 141 -24.59 9.38 11.76
N SER A 142 -25.31 8.31 11.40
CA SER A 142 -25.56 7.11 12.22
C SER A 142 -24.59 5.96 11.91
N GLY A 143 -23.63 6.16 10.99
CA GLY A 143 -22.65 5.15 10.61
C GLY A 143 -23.11 4.13 9.56
N THR A 144 -24.32 4.29 9.00
CA THR A 144 -24.80 3.44 7.91
C THR A 144 -24.09 3.78 6.60
N VAL A 145 -23.56 2.78 5.90
CA VAL A 145 -22.90 2.97 4.62
C VAL A 145 -23.94 3.30 3.54
N LEU A 146 -23.76 4.44 2.90
CA LEU A 146 -24.63 4.92 1.80
C LEU A 146 -24.07 4.55 0.44
N LYS A 147 -22.75 4.64 0.26
CA LYS A 147 -22.06 4.32 -0.98
C LYS A 147 -20.64 3.83 -0.68
N THR A 148 -20.17 2.90 -1.50
CA THR A 148 -18.81 2.35 -1.41
C THR A 148 -18.10 2.53 -2.75
N TYR A 149 -16.87 2.99 -2.69
CA TYR A 149 -15.94 3.02 -3.83
C TYR A 149 -14.79 2.07 -3.55
N THR A 150 -14.34 1.37 -4.57
CA THR A 150 -13.23 0.42 -4.46
C THR A 150 -12.25 0.61 -5.60
N ALA A 151 -10.97 0.52 -5.30
CA ALA A 151 -9.89 0.50 -6.28
C ALA A 151 -8.92 -0.63 -5.94
N VAL A 152 -8.48 -1.34 -6.96
CA VAL A 152 -7.44 -2.37 -6.82
C VAL A 152 -6.12 -1.81 -7.30
N VAL A 153 -5.14 -1.78 -6.41
CA VAL A 153 -3.78 -1.36 -6.71
C VAL A 153 -2.89 -2.59 -6.74
N LYS A 154 -2.19 -2.76 -7.85
CA LYS A 154 -1.22 -3.85 -8.03
C LYS A 154 0.17 -3.27 -8.10
N LYS A 155 1.08 -3.80 -7.30
CA LYS A 155 2.47 -3.41 -7.26
C LYS A 155 3.36 -4.64 -7.37
N SER A 156 4.21 -4.67 -8.38
CA SER A 156 5.25 -5.69 -8.48
C SER A 156 6.40 -5.32 -7.53
N VAL A 157 6.79 -6.26 -6.70
CA VAL A 157 7.97 -6.18 -5.86
C VAL A 157 8.95 -7.25 -6.33
N THR A 158 10.17 -6.83 -6.53
CA THR A 158 11.26 -7.73 -6.91
C THR A 158 12.26 -7.69 -5.77
N TRP A 159 12.48 -8.82 -5.15
CA TRP A 159 13.58 -8.97 -4.23
C TRP A 159 14.84 -9.26 -5.04
N PRO A 160 15.97 -8.65 -4.67
CA PRO A 160 17.18 -8.82 -5.45
C PRO A 160 17.56 -10.30 -5.52
N ALA A 161 17.62 -10.77 -6.76
CA ALA A 161 17.98 -12.12 -7.10
C ALA A 161 19.47 -12.33 -7.21
N ASP A 162 20.15 -11.29 -7.60
CA ASP A 162 21.56 -11.36 -7.83
C ASP A 162 22.28 -10.85 -6.59
N ILE A 163 22.70 -11.80 -5.77
CA ILE A 163 23.92 -11.60 -5.02
C ILE A 163 24.99 -11.53 -6.11
N ASP A 164 25.35 -10.32 -6.50
CA ASP A 164 26.56 -10.12 -7.27
C ASP A 164 27.67 -10.78 -6.45
N ALA A 165 28.20 -11.90 -6.96
CA ALA A 165 29.25 -12.65 -6.28
C ALA A 165 30.46 -11.79 -5.98
N THR A 166 30.65 -10.68 -6.68
CA THR A 166 31.69 -9.70 -6.46
C THR A 166 31.48 -8.85 -5.20
N ARG A 167 30.28 -8.88 -4.63
CA ARG A 167 29.92 -8.13 -3.40
C ARG A 167 29.58 -9.03 -2.22
N THR A 168 29.94 -10.29 -2.30
CA THR A 168 29.83 -11.23 -1.19
C THR A 168 31.14 -11.33 -0.44
N VAL A 169 31.10 -11.29 0.88
CA VAL A 169 32.23 -11.55 1.76
C VAL A 169 31.89 -12.79 2.59
N SER A 170 32.68 -13.84 2.42
CA SER A 170 32.54 -15.08 3.19
C SER A 170 33.67 -15.19 4.22
N GLY A 171 33.27 -15.34 5.48
CA GLY A 171 34.18 -15.76 6.55
C GLY A 171 33.98 -17.25 6.86
N THR A 172 34.74 -17.74 7.84
CA THR A 172 34.77 -19.18 8.20
C THR A 172 33.38 -19.71 8.58
N TYR A 173 32.54 -18.90 9.18
CA TYR A 173 31.23 -19.33 9.73
C TYR A 173 30.05 -18.45 9.31
N ARG A 174 30.28 -17.42 8.53
CA ARG A 174 29.26 -16.49 8.10
C ARG A 174 29.55 -15.93 6.72
N THR A 175 28.51 -15.54 6.02
CA THR A 175 28.59 -14.87 4.73
C THR A 175 27.73 -13.60 4.78
N CYS A 176 28.23 -12.53 4.17
CA CYS A 176 27.46 -11.30 3.99
C CYS A 176 27.44 -10.91 2.52
N ALA A 177 26.37 -10.26 2.11
CA ALA A 177 26.23 -9.74 0.75
C ALA A 177 25.56 -8.36 0.79
N ILE A 178 25.93 -7.51 -0.17
CA ILE A 178 25.24 -6.23 -0.39
C ILE A 178 24.23 -6.42 -1.50
N LEU A 179 22.96 -6.19 -1.17
CA LEU A 179 21.84 -6.31 -2.08
C LEU A 179 21.00 -5.04 -2.00
N SER A 180 20.80 -4.37 -3.14
CA SER A 180 20.01 -3.13 -3.21
C SER A 180 20.34 -2.12 -2.11
N ASN A 181 21.64 -1.85 -1.93
CA ASN A 181 22.16 -0.93 -0.90
C ASN A 181 21.92 -1.37 0.57
N ASN A 182 21.51 -2.62 0.79
CA ASN A 182 21.36 -3.19 2.13
C ASN A 182 22.39 -4.32 2.31
N VAL A 183 22.86 -4.48 3.53
CA VAL A 183 23.73 -5.60 3.90
C VAL A 183 22.85 -6.73 4.43
N TRP A 184 23.11 -7.94 3.92
CA TRP A 184 22.46 -9.18 4.32
C TRP A 184 23.52 -10.15 4.77
N CYS A 185 23.33 -10.79 5.91
CA CYS A 185 24.27 -11.76 6.45
C CYS A 185 23.56 -13.06 6.82
N TRP A 186 24.27 -14.18 6.73
CA TRP A 186 23.78 -15.49 7.19
C TRP A 186 24.96 -16.35 7.67
N GLY A 187 24.65 -17.38 8.43
CA GLY A 187 25.63 -18.28 9.06
C GLY A 187 25.53 -18.22 10.58
N ASN A 188 26.65 -18.42 11.24
CA ASN A 188 26.73 -18.47 12.68
C ASN A 188 26.57 -17.06 13.29
N ASN A 189 25.70 -16.97 14.32
CA ASN A 189 25.46 -15.76 15.10
C ASN A 189 25.60 -16.02 16.61
N ASP A 190 25.89 -17.28 16.95
CA ASP A 190 26.01 -17.75 18.33
C ASP A 190 27.42 -17.55 18.86
N LYS A 191 27.55 -17.74 20.17
CA LYS A 191 28.81 -17.75 20.89
C LYS A 191 29.69 -18.93 20.42
N TYR A 192 30.87 -18.64 19.96
CA TYR A 192 31.88 -19.69 19.74
C TYR A 192 32.55 -20.06 21.08
N GLU A 193 32.70 -21.36 21.34
CA GLU A 193 33.09 -21.90 22.65
C GLU A 193 34.41 -21.36 23.23
N SER A 194 35.22 -20.66 22.43
CA SER A 194 36.56 -20.21 22.84
C SER A 194 36.75 -18.71 23.08
N ASN A 195 35.75 -17.86 22.71
CA ASN A 195 35.90 -16.41 22.85
C ASN A 195 34.57 -15.72 23.29
N GLU A 196 34.65 -15.02 24.40
CA GLU A 196 33.52 -14.36 25.03
C GLU A 196 32.84 -13.21 24.24
N TYR A 197 33.38 -12.84 23.07
CA TYR A 197 33.06 -11.55 22.43
C TYR A 197 32.34 -11.63 21.07
N THR A 198 31.82 -12.76 20.65
CA THR A 198 31.27 -12.92 19.30
C THR A 198 29.79 -13.35 19.26
N MET A 199 28.93 -12.52 19.80
CA MET A 199 27.48 -12.67 19.61
C MET A 199 26.94 -11.56 18.68
N GLY A 200 25.87 -11.85 17.92
CA GLY A 200 25.21 -10.86 17.09
C GLY A 200 25.97 -10.48 15.82
N GLN A 201 26.80 -11.40 15.31
CA GLN A 201 27.68 -11.16 14.15
C GLN A 201 26.92 -10.95 12.84
N LEU A 202 25.65 -11.39 12.75
CA LEU A 202 24.80 -11.16 11.59
C LEU A 202 24.24 -9.74 11.56
N GLY A 203 24.34 -8.98 12.67
CA GLY A 203 23.92 -7.58 12.72
C GLY A 203 22.41 -7.37 12.59
N ASP A 204 21.61 -8.43 12.71
CA ASP A 204 20.14 -8.39 12.62
C ASP A 204 19.46 -8.02 13.95
N GLY A 205 20.26 -7.74 14.98
CA GLY A 205 19.80 -7.42 16.34
C GLY A 205 19.45 -8.67 17.17
N THR A 206 19.75 -9.87 16.68
CA THR A 206 19.60 -11.14 17.39
C THR A 206 20.95 -11.80 17.66
N THR A 207 20.95 -12.88 18.43
CA THR A 207 22.11 -13.77 18.61
C THR A 207 21.84 -15.16 18.04
N VAL A 208 20.78 -15.31 17.23
CA VAL A 208 20.35 -16.58 16.65
C VAL A 208 21.01 -16.75 15.30
N SER A 209 21.67 -17.89 15.09
CA SER A 209 22.26 -18.28 13.80
C SER A 209 21.17 -18.44 12.74
N SER A 210 21.48 -18.06 11.49
CA SER A 210 20.53 -18.13 10.39
C SER A 210 21.17 -18.79 9.17
N ASN A 211 20.49 -19.78 8.61
CA ASN A 211 20.89 -20.41 7.35
C ASN A 211 20.30 -19.70 6.11
N VAL A 212 19.55 -18.61 6.33
CA VAL A 212 19.03 -17.73 5.28
C VAL A 212 19.51 -16.31 5.50
N PRO A 213 19.67 -15.49 4.44
CA PRO A 213 20.07 -14.11 4.58
C PRO A 213 19.12 -13.32 5.50
N VAL A 214 19.67 -12.71 6.54
CA VAL A 214 18.98 -11.77 7.41
C VAL A 214 19.50 -10.37 7.16
N LYS A 215 18.62 -9.39 7.13
CA LYS A 215 19.01 -8.00 6.89
C LYS A 215 19.72 -7.44 8.11
N VAL A 216 20.90 -6.89 7.90
CA VAL A 216 21.58 -6.13 8.93
C VAL A 216 20.72 -4.93 9.29
N ARG A 217 20.29 -4.84 10.55
CA ARG A 217 19.51 -3.70 11.03
C ARG A 217 20.39 -2.47 10.94
N SER A 218 19.82 -1.40 10.43
CA SER A 218 20.53 -0.17 10.11
C SER A 218 21.49 0.17 11.23
N VAL A 219 22.72 0.32 10.86
CA VAL A 219 23.83 0.66 11.72
C VAL A 219 23.68 2.11 12.15
N GLY A 220 22.70 2.37 13.01
CA GLY A 220 22.52 3.69 13.61
C GLY A 220 23.71 4.13 14.45
N ASP A 221 24.77 3.32 14.51
CA ASP A 221 25.95 3.59 15.34
C ASP A 221 27.28 3.19 14.68
N MET A 222 27.38 3.21 13.36
CA MET A 222 28.69 3.33 12.74
C MET A 222 29.17 4.77 12.90
N ARG A 223 29.59 5.10 14.09
CA ARG A 223 30.38 6.31 14.32
C ARG A 223 31.60 6.21 13.42
N ASN A 224 31.59 7.07 12.38
CA ASN A 224 32.68 7.32 11.45
C ASN A 224 32.72 6.53 10.14
N GLY A 225 31.65 5.92 9.66
CA GLY A 225 31.50 5.62 8.23
C GLY A 225 32.64 4.81 7.58
N LYS A 226 33.42 4.05 8.33
CA LYS A 226 34.50 3.27 7.81
C LYS A 226 34.16 1.79 7.92
N ILE A 227 33.77 1.22 6.78
CA ILE A 227 33.87 -0.23 6.59
C ILE A 227 35.41 -0.47 6.62
N ILE A 228 35.87 -1.17 7.62
CA ILE A 228 37.27 -1.61 7.66
C ILE A 228 37.30 -2.85 6.81
N ASP A 229 38.05 -2.79 5.69
CA ASP A 229 38.38 -3.91 4.83
C ASP A 229 39.20 -4.97 5.62
#